data_05a03157df1b0473ba8fd3e14d330196
#
_entry.id   05a03157df1b0473ba8fd3e14d330196
#
_cell.length_a   1.000
_cell.length_b   1.000
_cell.length_c   1.000
_cell.angle_alpha   90.00
_cell.angle_beta   90.00
_cell.angle_gamma   90.00
#
_symmetry.space_group_name_H-M   'P 1'
#
loop_
_entity.id
_entity.type
_entity.pdbx_description
1 polymer ?
#
loop_
_entity_poly.entity_id
_entity_poly.type
_entity_poly.pdbx_seq_one_letter_code
_entity_poly.pdbx_strand_id
1 'polypeptide(L)'
;MRLFFILKSKKSFGLTQKKSFGLTQKHKKIFFGLGLFFFVIGLFLTLEVLNTRNIIDAYLKIFTHTNFVFLSCLAIFFLLAIIFSLTGNLFLSSFILSLVLYFFYLINFYRREITGWVFVPSDLNFFKSFQSISSFARLKFHYRIIAVPIVIFFLVCTLFFCYKKSKIKFKIRSRVKIFFSSILIFLFMFRSSFSRTNIMPLFGLDTRIKFTSNQIYDKYGVIMGFYTMSAQKNNLKPENYNRDTIKKLPTR
;
A
#
# COMPACT_ATOMS: atom_id res chain seq x y z
N MET A 1 -15.47 18.88 -76.35
CA MET A 1 -15.89 20.27 -76.61
C MET A 1 -16.37 20.88 -75.28
N ARG A 2 -15.66 21.92 -74.72
CA ARG A 2 -16.01 22.91 -73.68
C ARG A 2 -16.45 22.33 -72.32
N LEU A 3 -15.53 22.22 -71.30
CA LEU A 3 -15.09 23.28 -70.40
C LEU A 3 -16.27 24.07 -69.78
N PHE A 4 -16.58 23.69 -68.52
CA PHE A 4 -17.22 24.62 -67.57
C PHE A 4 -16.42 24.60 -66.21
N PHE A 5 -15.65 25.67 -66.08
CA PHE A 5 -15.02 26.07 -64.79
C PHE A 5 -16.13 26.62 -63.89
N ILE A 6 -16.38 25.98 -62.75
CA ILE A 6 -17.14 26.58 -61.65
C ILE A 6 -16.19 26.82 -60.54
N LEU A 7 -15.82 28.08 -60.40
CA LEU A 7 -15.16 28.66 -59.25
C LEU A 7 -16.02 28.46 -58.00
N LYS A 8 -15.65 27.52 -57.14
CA LYS A 8 -16.25 27.36 -55.83
C LYS A 8 -15.44 28.20 -54.85
N SER A 9 -15.86 29.45 -54.64
CA SER A 9 -15.45 30.35 -53.58
C SER A 9 -15.56 29.63 -52.25
N LYS A 10 -14.43 29.19 -51.70
CA LYS A 10 -14.35 28.77 -50.31
C LYS A 10 -14.45 30.00 -49.39
N LYS A 11 -15.67 30.36 -48.98
CA LYS A 11 -15.85 31.16 -47.77
C LYS A 11 -15.20 30.40 -46.60
N SER A 12 -14.05 30.86 -46.16
CA SER A 12 -13.44 30.45 -44.90
C SER A 12 -14.31 30.96 -43.76
N PHE A 13 -15.23 30.13 -43.31
CA PHE A 13 -15.94 30.33 -42.08
C PHE A 13 -14.90 30.19 -40.97
N GLY A 14 -14.53 31.33 -40.38
CA GLY A 14 -13.66 31.40 -39.21
C GLY A 14 -14.26 30.63 -38.04
N LEU A 15 -13.99 29.34 -38.00
CA LEU A 15 -14.17 28.56 -36.82
C LEU A 15 -13.23 29.14 -35.76
N THR A 16 -13.81 29.94 -34.85
CA THR A 16 -13.20 30.33 -33.60
C THR A 16 -12.56 29.10 -33.00
N GLN A 17 -11.22 29.01 -33.12
CA GLN A 17 -10.42 28.03 -32.39
C GLN A 17 -10.81 28.18 -30.92
N LYS A 18 -11.65 27.29 -30.42
CA LYS A 18 -11.80 27.05 -29.00
C LYS A 18 -10.39 26.89 -28.48
N LYS A 19 -9.81 27.94 -27.85
CA LYS A 19 -8.61 27.85 -27.06
C LYS A 19 -8.87 26.76 -26.03
N SER A 20 -8.54 25.52 -26.38
CA SER A 20 -8.48 24.46 -25.40
C SER A 20 -7.45 24.96 -24.38
N PHE A 21 -7.87 25.17 -23.17
CA PHE A 21 -7.02 25.49 -22.04
C PHE A 21 -6.07 24.29 -21.86
N GLY A 22 -5.08 24.22 -22.74
CA GLY A 22 -4.07 23.17 -22.78
C GLY A 22 -3.17 23.35 -21.58
N LEU A 23 -3.48 22.65 -20.49
CA LEU A 23 -2.58 22.51 -19.36
C LEU A 23 -1.16 22.27 -19.88
N THR A 24 -0.21 23.14 -19.53
CA THR A 24 1.18 22.96 -19.91
C THR A 24 1.67 21.59 -19.45
N GLN A 25 2.67 21.01 -20.12
CA GLN A 25 3.17 19.68 -19.80
C GLN A 25 3.63 19.56 -18.34
N LYS A 26 4.10 20.69 -17.75
CA LYS A 26 4.46 20.81 -16.34
C LYS A 26 3.23 20.59 -15.42
N HIS A 27 2.12 21.26 -15.70
CA HIS A 27 0.89 21.09 -14.91
C HIS A 27 0.31 19.66 -14.99
N LYS A 28 0.45 18.99 -16.13
CA LYS A 28 0.00 17.60 -16.28
C LYS A 28 0.80 16.64 -15.38
N LYS A 29 2.12 16.85 -15.28
CA LYS A 29 2.99 16.06 -14.38
C LYS A 29 2.64 16.30 -12.91
N ILE A 30 2.42 17.55 -12.52
CA ILE A 30 2.01 17.92 -11.16
C ILE A 30 0.66 17.27 -10.82
N PHE A 31 -0.31 17.37 -11.72
CA PHE A 31 -1.63 16.77 -11.53
C PHE A 31 -1.57 15.24 -11.35
N PHE A 32 -0.71 14.57 -12.11
CA PHE A 32 -0.46 13.14 -11.95
C PHE A 32 0.20 12.82 -10.60
N GLY A 33 1.22 13.59 -10.19
CA GLY A 33 1.89 13.42 -8.90
C GLY A 33 0.92 13.58 -7.73
N LEU A 34 0.07 14.61 -7.77
CA LEU A 34 -0.99 14.80 -6.78
C LEU A 34 -1.99 13.63 -6.76
N GLY A 35 -2.43 13.16 -7.93
CA GLY A 35 -3.32 12.01 -8.03
C GLY A 35 -2.72 10.75 -7.41
N LEU A 36 -1.43 10.50 -7.63
CA LEU A 36 -0.71 9.39 -7.04
C LEU A 36 -0.58 9.53 -5.51
N PHE A 37 -0.27 10.73 -5.03
CA PHE A 37 -0.18 11.03 -3.60
C PHE A 37 -1.52 10.80 -2.89
N PHE A 38 -2.62 11.34 -3.43
CA PHE A 38 -3.96 11.11 -2.91
C PHE A 38 -4.39 9.64 -2.96
N PHE A 39 -4.00 8.92 -4.02
CA PHE A 39 -4.28 7.49 -4.11
C PHE A 39 -3.60 6.71 -2.98
N VAL A 40 -2.31 6.94 -2.74
CA VAL A 40 -1.53 6.21 -1.72
C VAL A 40 -2.08 6.48 -0.32
N ILE A 41 -2.33 7.74 0.02
CA ILE A 41 -2.91 8.11 1.32
C ILE A 41 -4.33 7.58 1.45
N GLY A 42 -5.16 7.76 0.42
CA GLY A 42 -6.54 7.29 0.41
C GLY A 42 -6.63 5.76 0.55
N LEU A 43 -5.75 5.02 -0.14
CA LEU A 43 -5.66 3.57 -0.01
C LEU A 43 -5.27 3.14 1.40
N PHE A 44 -4.24 3.77 1.98
CA PHE A 44 -3.82 3.50 3.36
C PHE A 44 -4.98 3.71 4.34
N LEU A 45 -5.63 4.88 4.29
CA LEU A 45 -6.74 5.22 5.19
C LEU A 45 -7.93 4.28 5.05
N THR A 46 -8.31 4.00 3.81
CA THR A 46 -9.44 3.09 3.52
C THR A 46 -9.18 1.70 4.08
N LEU A 47 -7.94 1.20 3.95
CA LEU A 47 -7.56 -0.09 4.50
C LEU A 47 -7.50 -0.06 6.03
N GLU A 48 -7.02 1.04 6.64
CA GLU A 48 -6.92 1.16 8.08
C GLU A 48 -8.30 1.16 8.78
N VAL A 49 -9.37 1.54 8.06
CA VAL A 49 -10.77 1.41 8.54
C VAL A 49 -11.14 -0.04 8.90
N LEU A 50 -10.53 -1.04 8.24
CA LEU A 50 -10.71 -2.45 8.62
C LEU A 50 -10.03 -2.79 9.95
N ASN A 51 -8.90 -2.14 10.25
CA ASN A 51 -8.12 -2.43 11.45
C ASN A 51 -8.63 -1.71 12.71
N THR A 52 -9.25 -0.55 12.56
CA THR A 52 -9.76 0.27 13.67
C THR A 52 -11.21 -0.07 14.00
N ARG A 53 -11.58 0.10 15.28
CA ARG A 53 -12.98 -0.10 15.72
C ARG A 53 -13.90 0.98 15.15
N ASN A 54 -13.42 2.23 15.08
CA ASN A 54 -14.17 3.38 14.60
C ASN A 54 -13.51 3.96 13.35
N ILE A 55 -14.34 4.45 12.41
CA ILE A 55 -13.85 5.13 11.20
C ILE A 55 -13.08 6.40 11.58
N ILE A 56 -13.56 7.13 12.58
CA ILE A 56 -12.93 8.36 13.08
C ILE A 56 -11.51 8.09 13.56
N ASP A 57 -11.27 6.98 14.28
CA ASP A 57 -9.95 6.62 14.79
C ASP A 57 -8.95 6.36 13.65
N ALA A 58 -9.41 5.80 12.51
CA ALA A 58 -8.56 5.61 11.35
C ALA A 58 -8.06 6.96 10.78
N TYR A 59 -8.91 7.97 10.73
CA TYR A 59 -8.56 9.30 10.26
C TYR A 59 -7.72 10.08 11.29
N LEU A 60 -8.03 9.96 12.58
CA LEU A 60 -7.25 10.60 13.65
C LEU A 60 -5.81 10.10 13.70
N LYS A 61 -5.53 8.87 13.27
CA LYS A 61 -4.15 8.35 13.18
C LYS A 61 -3.24 9.21 12.30
N ILE A 62 -3.77 9.92 11.30
CA ILE A 62 -2.96 10.83 10.48
C ILE A 62 -2.31 11.91 11.36
N PHE A 63 -3.06 12.43 12.33
CA PHE A 63 -2.62 13.53 13.17
C PHE A 63 -1.83 13.04 14.38
N THR A 64 -2.23 11.93 14.98
CA THR A 64 -1.60 11.39 16.19
C THR A 64 -0.32 10.60 15.89
N HIS A 65 -0.25 9.97 14.72
CA HIS A 65 0.84 9.07 14.34
C HIS A 65 1.36 9.33 12.92
N THR A 66 1.52 10.60 12.54
CA THR A 66 1.93 11.05 11.20
C THR A 66 3.15 10.31 10.66
N ASN A 67 4.16 10.07 11.50
CA ASN A 67 5.40 9.39 11.11
C ASN A 67 5.15 7.96 10.60
N PHE A 68 4.24 7.21 11.24
CA PHE A 68 3.92 5.83 10.84
C PHE A 68 3.04 5.79 9.61
N VAL A 69 2.13 6.75 9.49
CA VAL A 69 1.33 6.95 8.27
C VAL A 69 2.26 7.23 7.09
N PHE A 70 3.25 8.12 7.26
CA PHE A 70 4.24 8.41 6.23
C PHE A 70 5.03 7.17 5.82
N LEU A 71 5.56 6.39 6.76
CA LEU A 71 6.30 5.16 6.47
C LEU A 71 5.43 4.11 5.76
N SER A 72 4.17 3.96 6.18
CA SER A 72 3.22 3.06 5.54
C SER A 72 2.90 3.48 4.10
N CYS A 73 2.66 4.78 3.89
CA CYS A 73 2.45 5.34 2.56
C CYS A 73 3.69 5.17 1.66
N LEU A 74 4.89 5.35 2.23
CA LEU A 74 6.15 5.14 1.53
C LEU A 74 6.31 3.67 1.09
N ALA A 75 5.96 2.72 1.96
CA ALA A 75 5.96 1.30 1.62
C ALA A 75 4.98 0.98 0.48
N ILE A 76 3.74 1.48 0.57
CA ILE A 76 2.71 1.33 -0.47
C ILE A 76 3.21 1.93 -1.80
N PHE A 77 3.81 3.12 -1.76
CA PHE A 77 4.36 3.79 -2.94
C PHE A 77 5.44 2.95 -3.63
N PHE A 78 6.41 2.41 -2.89
CA PHE A 78 7.45 1.57 -3.46
C PHE A 78 6.90 0.26 -4.03
N LEU A 79 5.95 -0.38 -3.33
CA LEU A 79 5.28 -1.58 -3.85
C LEU A 79 4.52 -1.27 -5.15
N LEU A 80 3.82 -0.13 -5.22
CA LEU A 80 3.16 0.32 -6.44
C LEU A 80 4.16 0.54 -7.59
N ALA A 81 5.31 1.18 -7.30
CA ALA A 81 6.34 1.43 -8.30
C ALA A 81 6.97 0.12 -8.82
N ILE A 82 7.18 -0.87 -7.96
CA ILE A 82 7.66 -2.20 -8.35
C ILE A 82 6.66 -2.90 -9.27
N ILE A 83 5.38 -2.99 -8.87
CA ILE A 83 4.34 -3.63 -9.67
C ILE A 83 4.11 -2.88 -10.99
N PHE A 84 4.13 -1.53 -10.97
CA PHE A 84 4.01 -0.71 -12.16
C PHE A 84 5.16 -0.94 -13.14
N SER A 85 6.37 -1.10 -12.65
CA SER A 85 7.53 -1.37 -13.49
C SER A 85 7.42 -2.69 -14.23
N LEU A 86 6.81 -3.70 -13.61
CA LEU A 86 6.57 -5.01 -14.23
C LEU A 86 5.41 -4.97 -15.24
N THR A 87 4.26 -4.43 -14.85
CA THR A 87 3.05 -4.45 -15.68
C THR A 87 3.04 -3.38 -16.76
N GLY A 88 3.66 -2.22 -16.51
CA GLY A 88 3.64 -1.05 -17.41
C GLY A 88 2.28 -0.36 -17.50
N ASN A 89 1.28 -0.87 -16.83
CA ASN A 89 -0.07 -0.32 -16.80
C ASN A 89 -0.42 0.10 -15.37
N LEU A 90 -0.60 1.40 -15.16
CA LEU A 90 -0.85 1.93 -13.82
C LEU A 90 -2.18 1.44 -13.24
N PHE A 91 -3.21 1.29 -14.06
CA PHE A 91 -4.50 0.77 -13.62
C PHE A 91 -4.36 -0.65 -13.08
N LEU A 92 -3.73 -1.53 -13.85
CA LEU A 92 -3.51 -2.92 -13.46
C LEU A 92 -2.63 -3.01 -12.19
N SER A 93 -1.57 -2.19 -12.12
CA SER A 93 -0.67 -2.15 -10.96
C SER A 93 -1.38 -1.71 -9.68
N SER A 94 -2.15 -0.62 -9.77
CA SER A 94 -2.90 -0.10 -8.62
C SER A 94 -4.00 -1.06 -8.19
N PHE A 95 -4.66 -1.73 -9.13
CA PHE A 95 -5.68 -2.74 -8.85
C PHE A 95 -5.07 -3.96 -8.13
N ILE A 96 -3.98 -4.53 -8.67
CA ILE A 96 -3.29 -5.68 -8.07
C ILE A 96 -2.79 -5.33 -6.66
N LEU A 97 -2.12 -4.18 -6.50
CA LEU A 97 -1.64 -3.75 -5.18
C LEU A 97 -2.77 -3.60 -4.18
N SER A 98 -3.85 -2.92 -4.58
CA SER A 98 -5.01 -2.69 -3.72
C SER A 98 -5.66 -4.00 -3.29
N LEU A 99 -5.76 -4.96 -4.20
CA LEU A 99 -6.33 -6.28 -3.93
C LEU A 99 -5.46 -7.07 -2.95
N VAL A 100 -4.14 -7.10 -3.17
CA VAL A 100 -3.19 -7.80 -2.26
C VAL A 100 -3.23 -7.18 -0.86
N LEU A 101 -3.20 -5.86 -0.76
CA LEU A 101 -3.27 -5.18 0.54
C LEU A 101 -4.64 -5.37 1.20
N TYR A 102 -5.74 -5.31 0.45
CA TYR A 102 -7.07 -5.56 0.98
C TYR A 102 -7.17 -6.96 1.60
N PHE A 103 -6.70 -8.00 0.92
CA PHE A 103 -6.69 -9.35 1.49
C PHE A 103 -5.81 -9.46 2.73
N PHE A 104 -4.66 -8.79 2.75
CA PHE A 104 -3.79 -8.75 3.92
C PHE A 104 -4.48 -8.12 5.14
N TYR A 105 -5.17 -6.99 4.94
CA TYR A 105 -5.95 -6.33 5.99
C TYR A 105 -7.17 -7.15 6.40
N LEU A 106 -7.83 -7.83 5.46
CA LEU A 106 -8.96 -8.70 5.72
C LEU A 106 -8.57 -9.92 6.58
N ILE A 107 -7.42 -10.54 6.31
CA ILE A 107 -6.88 -11.62 7.13
C ILE A 107 -6.62 -11.12 8.56
N ASN A 108 -6.01 -9.94 8.71
CA ASN A 108 -5.77 -9.34 10.01
C ASN A 108 -7.09 -9.03 10.76
N PHE A 109 -8.09 -8.50 10.05
CA PHE A 109 -9.42 -8.21 10.61
C PHE A 109 -10.08 -9.47 11.16
N TYR A 110 -10.19 -10.54 10.37
CA TYR A 110 -10.80 -11.78 10.81
C TYR A 110 -9.99 -12.49 11.89
N ARG A 111 -8.66 -12.45 11.80
CA ARG A 111 -7.80 -12.99 12.85
C ARG A 111 -8.11 -12.33 14.19
N ARG A 112 -8.19 -11.00 14.20
CA ARG A 112 -8.50 -10.22 15.40
C ARG A 112 -9.91 -10.48 15.92
N GLU A 113 -10.90 -10.59 15.03
CA GLU A 113 -12.30 -10.86 15.39
C GLU A 113 -12.48 -12.25 16.02
N ILE A 114 -11.80 -13.26 15.52
CA ILE A 114 -11.94 -14.66 15.96
C ILE A 114 -11.12 -14.92 17.22
N THR A 115 -9.88 -14.45 17.27
CA THR A 115 -8.93 -14.83 18.33
C THR A 115 -8.63 -13.73 19.33
N GLY A 116 -9.06 -12.49 19.06
CA GLY A 116 -8.66 -11.29 19.82
C GLY A 116 -7.23 -10.82 19.53
N TRP A 117 -6.46 -11.53 18.69
CA TRP A 117 -5.06 -11.25 18.37
C TRP A 117 -4.89 -10.87 16.91
N VAL A 118 -3.98 -9.94 16.65
CA VAL A 118 -3.63 -9.53 15.29
C VAL A 118 -2.85 -10.62 14.55
N PHE A 119 -2.87 -10.55 13.21
CA PHE A 119 -2.11 -11.45 12.36
C PHE A 119 -0.62 -11.13 12.41
N VAL A 120 0.19 -12.09 12.86
CA VAL A 120 1.64 -11.90 13.02
C VAL A 120 2.43 -12.76 12.01
N PRO A 121 3.69 -12.40 11.69
CA PRO A 121 4.50 -13.14 10.71
C PRO A 121 4.66 -14.64 11.01
N SER A 122 4.62 -15.04 12.29
CA SER A 122 4.66 -16.44 12.70
C SER A 122 3.44 -17.22 12.26
N ASP A 123 2.29 -16.56 12.08
CA ASP A 123 1.04 -17.21 11.66
C ASP A 123 1.12 -17.74 10.23
N LEU A 124 2.04 -17.21 9.40
CA LEU A 124 2.32 -17.75 8.07
C LEU A 124 2.73 -19.23 8.11
N ASN A 125 3.33 -19.69 9.20
CA ASN A 125 3.70 -21.09 9.35
C ASN A 125 2.49 -21.98 9.63
N PHE A 126 1.39 -21.43 10.14
CA PHE A 126 0.15 -22.14 10.45
C PHE A 126 -0.82 -22.26 9.26
N PHE A 127 -0.51 -21.66 8.12
CA PHE A 127 -1.34 -21.82 6.92
C PHE A 127 -1.52 -23.29 6.50
N LYS A 128 -0.56 -24.14 6.83
CA LYS A 128 -0.66 -25.59 6.61
C LYS A 128 -1.77 -26.26 7.42
N SER A 129 -2.16 -25.67 8.55
CA SER A 129 -3.20 -26.16 9.45
C SER A 129 -4.53 -25.41 9.32
N PHE A 130 -4.67 -24.54 8.30
CA PHE A 130 -5.83 -23.68 8.11
C PHE A 130 -7.13 -24.46 7.92
N GLN A 131 -7.05 -25.64 7.31
CA GLN A 131 -8.21 -26.49 7.04
C GLN A 131 -8.90 -26.96 8.33
N SER A 132 -8.15 -27.21 9.41
CA SER A 132 -8.71 -27.60 10.71
C SER A 132 -9.32 -26.43 11.49
N ILE A 133 -8.87 -25.19 11.23
CA ILE A 133 -9.34 -23.99 11.94
C ILE A 133 -10.60 -23.43 11.27
N SER A 134 -10.74 -23.56 9.96
CA SER A 134 -11.87 -23.01 9.20
C SER A 134 -13.22 -23.60 9.60
N SER A 135 -13.25 -24.85 10.07
CA SER A 135 -14.48 -25.53 10.52
C SER A 135 -15.09 -24.92 11.79
N PHE A 136 -14.30 -24.21 12.61
CA PHE A 136 -14.76 -23.60 13.87
C PHE A 136 -15.04 -22.11 13.74
N ALA A 137 -14.63 -21.47 12.64
CA ALA A 137 -14.74 -20.02 12.48
C ALA A 137 -16.12 -19.63 11.91
N ARG A 138 -17.00 -19.11 12.76
CA ARG A 138 -18.22 -18.41 12.30
C ARG A 138 -17.82 -17.01 11.85
N LEU A 139 -17.67 -16.80 10.54
CA LEU A 139 -17.36 -15.51 9.95
C LEU A 139 -18.55 -14.56 10.09
N LYS A 140 -18.42 -13.53 10.92
CA LYS A 140 -19.42 -12.47 11.00
C LYS A 140 -19.22 -11.51 9.83
N PHE A 141 -20.28 -11.26 9.06
CA PHE A 141 -20.26 -10.29 7.98
C PHE A 141 -20.36 -8.86 8.54
N HIS A 142 -19.35 -8.07 8.31
CA HIS A 142 -19.33 -6.66 8.69
C HIS A 142 -19.48 -5.79 7.44
N TYR A 143 -20.31 -4.73 7.46
CA TYR A 143 -20.53 -3.83 6.31
C TYR A 143 -19.23 -3.22 5.74
N ARG A 144 -18.19 -3.05 6.58
CA ARG A 144 -16.87 -2.53 6.18
C ARG A 144 -16.17 -3.41 5.14
N ILE A 145 -16.40 -4.72 5.20
CA ILE A 145 -15.82 -5.68 4.26
C ILE A 145 -16.31 -5.40 2.83
N ILE A 146 -17.53 -4.89 2.68
CA ILE A 146 -18.10 -4.53 1.38
C ILE A 146 -17.77 -3.07 1.03
N ALA A 147 -17.86 -2.16 2.00
CA ALA A 147 -17.64 -0.73 1.76
C ALA A 147 -16.19 -0.41 1.33
N VAL A 148 -15.20 -1.06 1.96
CA VAL A 148 -13.79 -0.81 1.66
C VAL A 148 -13.41 -1.11 0.21
N PRO A 149 -13.75 -2.27 -0.40
CA PRO A 149 -13.47 -2.53 -1.82
C PRO A 149 -14.13 -1.53 -2.77
N ILE A 150 -15.33 -1.06 -2.43
CA ILE A 150 -16.03 -0.05 -3.24
C ILE A 150 -15.24 1.26 -3.25
N VAL A 151 -14.80 1.73 -2.09
CA VAL A 151 -13.98 2.95 -1.99
C VAL A 151 -12.65 2.76 -2.72
N ILE A 152 -11.98 1.61 -2.56
CA ILE A 152 -10.74 1.28 -3.27
C ILE A 152 -10.96 1.33 -4.79
N PHE A 153 -12.06 0.78 -5.29
CA PHE A 153 -12.38 0.82 -6.72
C PHE A 153 -12.48 2.27 -7.22
N PHE A 154 -13.16 3.16 -6.49
CA PHE A 154 -13.23 4.58 -6.85
C PHE A 154 -11.84 5.25 -6.83
N LEU A 155 -10.99 4.94 -5.87
CA LEU A 155 -9.61 5.46 -5.80
C LEU A 155 -8.78 5.02 -7.01
N VAL A 156 -8.87 3.74 -7.40
CA VAL A 156 -8.18 3.21 -8.59
C VAL A 156 -8.69 3.89 -9.87
N CYS A 157 -10.00 4.07 -10.01
CA CYS A 157 -10.59 4.76 -11.15
C CYS A 157 -10.15 6.23 -11.23
N THR A 158 -10.09 6.93 -10.09
CA THR A 158 -9.63 8.32 -10.00
C THR A 158 -8.16 8.43 -10.41
N LEU A 159 -7.29 7.55 -9.90
CA LEU A 159 -5.88 7.52 -10.30
C LEU A 159 -5.71 7.25 -11.79
N PHE A 160 -6.48 6.30 -12.33
CA PHE A 160 -6.44 5.99 -13.76
C PHE A 160 -6.88 7.18 -14.61
N PHE A 161 -7.92 7.90 -14.19
CA PHE A 161 -8.37 9.11 -14.88
C PHE A 161 -7.29 10.19 -14.87
N CYS A 162 -6.65 10.44 -13.73
CA CYS A 162 -5.52 11.37 -13.60
C CYS A 162 -4.35 10.97 -14.52
N TYR A 163 -4.01 9.67 -14.55
CA TYR A 163 -2.96 9.14 -15.41
C TYR A 163 -3.29 9.32 -16.89
N LYS A 164 -4.49 8.94 -17.33
CA LYS A 164 -4.94 9.10 -18.71
C LYS A 164 -4.93 10.56 -19.16
N LYS A 165 -5.34 11.49 -18.29
CA LYS A 165 -5.33 12.93 -18.57
C LYS A 165 -3.91 13.49 -18.66
N SER A 166 -2.95 12.93 -17.92
CA SER A 166 -1.55 13.38 -17.92
C SER A 166 -0.82 13.03 -19.22
N LYS A 167 -1.26 12.00 -19.96
CA LYS A 167 -0.62 11.49 -21.18
C LYS A 167 0.86 11.11 -21.01
N ILE A 168 1.30 10.79 -19.78
CA ILE A 168 2.68 10.41 -19.49
C ILE A 168 2.90 8.98 -19.99
N LYS A 169 3.89 8.79 -20.87
CA LYS A 169 4.32 7.47 -21.34
C LYS A 169 5.69 7.14 -20.76
N PHE A 170 5.80 6.02 -20.08
CA PHE A 170 7.07 5.53 -19.55
C PHE A 170 7.71 4.53 -20.52
N LYS A 171 8.90 4.89 -21.02
CA LYS A 171 9.70 3.99 -21.87
C LYS A 171 10.17 2.78 -21.04
N ILE A 172 10.38 1.63 -21.69
CA ILE A 172 10.84 0.39 -21.02
C ILE A 172 12.13 0.64 -20.20
N ARG A 173 13.10 1.35 -20.77
CA ARG A 173 14.36 1.71 -20.05
C ARG A 173 14.10 2.47 -18.73
N SER A 174 13.15 3.39 -18.74
CA SER A 174 12.77 4.13 -17.51
C SER A 174 12.09 3.23 -16.49
N ARG A 175 11.25 2.28 -16.94
CA ARG A 175 10.58 1.31 -16.08
C ARG A 175 11.58 0.38 -15.38
N VAL A 176 12.58 -0.12 -16.12
CA VAL A 176 13.68 -0.94 -15.56
C VAL A 176 14.44 -0.16 -14.48
N LYS A 177 14.77 1.12 -14.73
CA LYS A 177 15.41 1.97 -13.71
C LYS A 177 14.54 2.14 -12.46
N ILE A 178 13.25 2.41 -12.64
CA ILE A 178 12.29 2.53 -11.52
C ILE A 178 12.23 1.22 -10.74
N PHE A 179 12.20 0.07 -11.40
CA PHE A 179 12.17 -1.24 -10.76
C PHE A 179 13.36 -1.46 -9.82
N PHE A 180 14.59 -1.35 -10.36
CA PHE A 180 15.79 -1.58 -9.56
C PHE A 180 15.95 -0.54 -8.45
N SER A 181 15.69 0.74 -8.73
CA SER A 181 15.79 1.78 -7.70
C SER A 181 14.75 1.58 -6.60
N SER A 182 13.50 1.23 -6.94
CA SER A 182 12.44 1.00 -5.95
C SER A 182 12.72 -0.22 -5.09
N ILE A 183 13.20 -1.33 -5.67
CA ILE A 183 13.60 -2.51 -4.90
C ILE A 183 14.77 -2.19 -3.98
N LEU A 184 15.80 -1.52 -4.48
CA LEU A 184 16.98 -1.20 -3.70
C LEU A 184 16.64 -0.30 -2.51
N ILE A 185 15.85 0.75 -2.73
CA ILE A 185 15.41 1.65 -1.66
C ILE A 185 14.50 0.90 -0.68
N PHE A 186 13.55 0.09 -1.18
CA PHE A 186 12.65 -0.69 -0.33
C PHE A 186 13.43 -1.67 0.56
N LEU A 187 14.37 -2.42 0.00
CA LEU A 187 15.21 -3.34 0.76
C LEU A 187 16.12 -2.60 1.74
N PHE A 188 16.70 -1.47 1.33
CA PHE A 188 17.50 -0.64 2.23
C PHE A 188 16.68 -0.14 3.41
N MET A 189 15.50 0.41 3.17
CA MET A 189 14.62 0.96 4.21
C MET A 189 14.10 -0.12 5.16
N PHE A 190 13.63 -1.25 4.62
CA PHE A 190 12.90 -2.24 5.42
C PHE A 190 13.72 -3.49 5.79
N ARG A 191 14.82 -3.80 5.11
CA ARG A 191 15.64 -4.98 5.40
C ARG A 191 16.97 -4.67 6.08
N SER A 192 17.56 -3.52 5.81
CA SER A 192 18.89 -3.13 6.34
C SER A 192 18.88 -3.02 7.86
N SER A 193 19.91 -3.59 8.50
CA SER A 193 20.15 -3.39 9.94
C SER A 193 20.41 -1.93 10.28
N PHE A 194 21.12 -1.21 9.41
CA PHE A 194 21.37 0.22 9.56
C PHE A 194 20.09 1.03 9.62
N SER A 195 19.13 0.75 8.74
CA SER A 195 17.83 1.43 8.75
C SER A 195 17.07 1.13 10.05
N ARG A 196 17.07 -0.13 10.51
CA ARG A 196 16.38 -0.54 11.76
C ARG A 196 16.95 0.13 12.99
N THR A 197 18.26 0.30 13.07
CA THR A 197 18.93 0.87 14.25
C THR A 197 18.99 2.39 14.26
N ASN A 198 19.09 3.03 13.09
CA ASN A 198 19.33 4.47 12.98
C ASN A 198 18.15 5.24 12.36
N ILE A 199 17.54 4.72 11.30
CA ILE A 199 16.50 5.45 10.56
C ILE A 199 15.12 5.26 11.20
N MET A 200 14.74 4.02 11.48
CA MET A 200 13.39 3.73 12.02
C MET A 200 13.12 4.36 13.39
N PRO A 201 14.07 4.42 14.33
CA PRO A 201 13.88 5.13 15.61
C PRO A 201 13.64 6.63 15.45
N LEU A 202 14.21 7.29 14.40
CA LEU A 202 13.93 8.70 14.11
C LEU A 202 12.45 8.96 13.80
N PHE A 203 11.76 7.95 13.27
CA PHE A 203 10.31 7.97 13.06
C PHE A 203 9.53 7.44 14.27
N GLY A 204 10.18 7.17 15.40
CA GLY A 204 9.54 6.64 16.62
C GLY A 204 9.23 5.14 16.55
N LEU A 205 9.78 4.41 15.57
CA LEU A 205 9.59 2.99 15.38
C LEU A 205 10.69 2.23 16.10
N ASP A 206 10.49 1.97 17.40
CA ASP A 206 11.47 1.23 18.19
C ASP A 206 11.12 -0.26 18.19
N THR A 207 11.96 -1.06 17.51
CA THR A 207 11.84 -2.51 17.45
C THR A 207 12.35 -3.21 18.73
N ARG A 208 12.95 -2.47 19.67
CA ARG A 208 13.51 -3.00 20.92
C ARG A 208 12.47 -3.07 22.03
N ILE A 209 11.42 -2.23 21.95
CA ILE A 209 10.39 -2.18 22.99
C ILE A 209 9.48 -3.39 22.83
N LYS A 210 9.34 -4.16 23.92
CA LYS A 210 8.46 -5.33 23.98
C LYS A 210 7.02 -4.90 24.25
N PHE A 211 6.32 -4.51 23.20
CA PHE A 211 4.87 -4.34 23.24
C PHE A 211 4.17 -5.66 22.88
N THR A 212 2.93 -5.82 23.33
CA THR A 212 2.06 -6.88 22.82
C THR A 212 1.78 -6.66 21.33
N SER A 213 1.56 -7.73 20.58
CA SER A 213 1.27 -7.62 19.14
C SER A 213 0.10 -6.69 18.85
N ASN A 214 -0.97 -6.72 19.66
CA ASN A 214 -2.11 -5.83 19.51
C ASN A 214 -1.73 -4.35 19.68
N GLN A 215 -0.95 -4.01 20.72
CA GLN A 215 -0.48 -2.64 20.96
C GLN A 215 0.38 -2.11 19.81
N ILE A 216 1.23 -2.97 19.23
CA ILE A 216 2.06 -2.63 18.08
C ILE A 216 1.17 -2.26 16.87
N TYR A 217 0.14 -3.05 16.58
CA TYR A 217 -0.75 -2.80 15.45
C TYR A 217 -1.69 -1.61 15.68
N ASP A 218 -2.14 -1.42 16.92
CA ASP A 218 -2.96 -0.25 17.26
C ASP A 218 -2.17 1.05 17.12
N LYS A 219 -0.88 1.04 17.51
CA LYS A 219 0.01 2.20 17.42
C LYS A 219 0.51 2.44 15.99
N TYR A 220 1.04 1.41 15.33
CA TYR A 220 1.78 1.55 14.07
C TYR A 220 0.94 1.26 12.81
N GLY A 221 -0.27 0.74 12.97
CA GLY A 221 -1.09 0.24 11.87
C GLY A 221 -0.65 -1.13 11.38
N VAL A 222 -1.40 -1.72 10.43
CA VAL A 222 -1.18 -3.11 10.00
C VAL A 222 0.16 -3.28 9.29
N ILE A 223 0.52 -2.40 8.36
CA ILE A 223 1.75 -2.54 7.55
C ILE A 223 2.99 -2.42 8.43
N MET A 224 3.09 -1.33 9.21
CA MET A 224 4.25 -1.10 10.09
C MET A 224 4.24 -2.03 11.29
N GLY A 225 3.09 -2.42 11.80
CA GLY A 225 2.93 -3.42 12.85
C GLY A 225 3.50 -4.77 12.42
N PHE A 226 3.11 -5.26 11.23
CA PHE A 226 3.63 -6.50 10.67
C PHE A 226 5.15 -6.45 10.43
N TYR A 227 5.65 -5.31 9.92
CA TYR A 227 7.08 -5.08 9.77
C TYR A 227 7.81 -5.15 11.11
N THR A 228 7.32 -4.45 12.15
CA THR A 228 7.91 -4.41 13.49
C THR A 228 7.95 -5.80 14.11
N MET A 229 6.86 -6.55 14.02
CA MET A 229 6.80 -7.93 14.50
C MET A 229 7.77 -8.87 13.76
N SER A 230 7.94 -8.67 12.46
CA SER A 230 8.94 -9.41 11.66
C SER A 230 10.37 -9.12 12.10
N ALA A 231 10.65 -7.87 12.47
CA ALA A 231 11.97 -7.46 12.94
C ALA A 231 12.26 -7.98 14.36
N GLN A 232 11.25 -8.02 15.24
CA GLN A 232 11.39 -8.51 16.61
C GLN A 232 11.64 -10.02 16.70
N LYS A 233 11.12 -10.81 15.78
CA LYS A 233 11.28 -12.29 15.79
C LYS A 233 12.75 -12.72 15.88
N ASN A 234 13.66 -11.93 15.31
CA ASN A 234 15.08 -12.23 15.34
C ASN A 234 15.75 -11.94 16.72
N ASN A 235 15.09 -11.14 17.58
CA ASN A 235 15.62 -10.71 18.87
C ASN A 235 15.02 -11.50 20.05
N LEU A 236 14.08 -12.40 19.80
CA LEU A 236 13.37 -13.15 20.86
C LEU A 236 14.10 -14.43 21.32
N LYS A 237 15.21 -14.80 20.67
CA LYS A 237 16.06 -15.86 21.21
C LYS A 237 16.99 -15.24 22.26
N PRO A 238 16.88 -15.59 23.55
CA PRO A 238 17.91 -15.26 24.52
C PRO A 238 19.26 -15.75 23.98
N GLU A 239 20.34 -14.97 24.20
CA GLU A 239 21.68 -15.29 23.68
C GLU A 239 22.18 -16.68 24.06
N ASN A 240 21.62 -17.29 25.12
CA ASN A 240 21.96 -18.61 25.63
C ASN A 240 20.85 -19.66 25.41
N TYR A 241 19.91 -19.43 24.46
CA TYR A 241 18.86 -20.41 24.16
C TYR A 241 19.40 -21.52 23.29
N ASN A 242 20.12 -22.47 23.93
CA ASN A 242 20.59 -23.69 23.29
C ASN A 242 19.71 -24.86 23.73
N ARG A 243 19.46 -25.81 22.84
CA ARG A 243 18.61 -27.00 23.09
C ARG A 243 19.10 -27.80 24.31
N ASP A 244 20.39 -27.72 24.60
CA ASP A 244 21.02 -28.40 25.72
C ASP A 244 20.76 -27.71 27.08
N THR A 245 20.47 -26.39 27.06
CA THR A 245 20.12 -25.65 28.28
C THR A 245 18.69 -25.97 28.73
N ILE A 246 17.79 -26.28 27.79
CA ILE A 246 16.41 -26.70 28.12
C ILE A 246 16.36 -28.07 28.75
N LYS A 247 17.23 -29.02 28.33
CA LYS A 247 17.31 -30.36 28.89
C LYS A 247 17.80 -30.40 30.31
N LYS A 248 18.41 -29.31 30.79
CA LYS A 248 18.93 -29.20 32.20
C LYS A 248 17.92 -28.53 33.13
N LEU A 249 16.74 -28.13 32.67
CA LEU A 249 15.71 -27.62 33.58
C LEU A 249 15.08 -28.80 34.33
N PRO A 250 15.04 -28.76 35.67
CA PRO A 250 14.42 -29.82 36.46
C PRO A 250 12.93 -29.91 36.08
N THR A 251 12.52 -31.07 35.60
CA THR A 251 11.11 -31.43 35.47
C THR A 251 10.51 -31.46 36.87
N ARG A 252 9.64 -30.50 37.16
CA ARG A 252 8.77 -30.54 38.34
C ARG A 252 7.58 -31.42 38.08
#